data_3d2b3a4c45e4e48c2608e1af61333ed5
#
_entry.id   3d2b3a4c45e4e48c2608e1af61333ed5
#
_cell.length_a   1.000
_cell.length_b   1.000
_cell.length_c   1.000
_cell.angle_alpha   90.00
_cell.angle_beta   90.00
_cell.angle_gamma   90.00
#
_symmetry.space_group_name_H-M   'P 1'
#
loop_
_entity.id
_entity.type
_entity.pdbx_description
1 polymer ?
#
loop_
_entity_poly.entity_id
_entity_poly.type
_entity_poly.pdbx_seq_one_letter_code
_entity_poly.pdbx_strand_id
1 'polypeptide(L)'
;MSGGRIERFSQKIADGPISKVTGRRILQAWQGKRLKSRKSSADANDEKFILQAIGKCPYVCSVRVPGFGGEAGLQKAVITARLAMATVSLIWETPSEALKGIRLCADEKYQYGTMLSFTHDGLMLPGSIGSKRLHAPWVSREALREIMERFAGFFALAGEAIMTYLDPVSGSKRPKLMNAIAHALLWFYEGCRETVDQIAIVKLSAAMEVLTGDFSRKGSQKAIRRLIKSCFAIDENTVMTRDGKTMKEVVEQIYEIGRNRMIHGENESLGKDWSVERATAEKLARYCLVIYVDRVSDTPSFDDPKQLLRLITE
;
A
#
# COMPACT_ATOMS: atom_id res chain seq x y z
N MET A 1 -10.00 -8.49 19.71
CA MET A 1 -9.30 -7.77 18.65
C MET A 1 -7.83 -8.19 18.68
N SER A 2 -7.39 -9.01 17.75
CA SER A 2 -5.99 -9.49 17.65
C SER A 2 -5.34 -9.00 16.34
N GLY A 3 -5.54 -7.72 16.04
CA GLY A 3 -4.92 -7.07 14.90
C GLY A 3 -3.40 -6.92 15.07
N GLY A 4 -2.74 -6.55 14.00
CA GLY A 4 -1.33 -6.18 14.05
C GLY A 4 -1.08 -5.00 14.98
N ARG A 5 0.10 -4.94 15.56
CA ARG A 5 0.53 -3.86 16.44
C ARG A 5 1.81 -3.24 15.92
N ILE A 6 1.87 -1.92 15.83
CA ILE A 6 3.10 -1.19 15.52
C ILE A 6 3.65 -0.64 16.82
N GLU A 7 4.86 -1.05 17.15
CA GLU A 7 5.55 -0.65 18.38
C GLU A 7 6.90 -0.02 18.05
N ARG A 8 7.42 0.79 18.98
CA ARG A 8 8.84 1.17 18.87
C ARG A 8 9.69 -0.08 19.09
N PHE A 9 10.62 -0.33 18.20
CA PHE A 9 11.48 -1.50 18.23
C PHE A 9 12.23 -1.64 19.57
N SER A 10 12.62 -0.51 20.17
CA SER A 10 13.27 -0.47 21.47
C SER A 10 12.44 -1.06 22.63
N GLN A 11 11.10 -0.91 22.60
CA GLN A 11 10.20 -1.49 23.60
C GLN A 11 10.07 -3.01 23.41
N LYS A 12 9.94 -3.45 22.15
CA LYS A 12 9.84 -4.87 21.84
C LYS A 12 11.07 -5.67 22.22
N ILE A 13 12.26 -5.08 22.07
CA ILE A 13 13.51 -5.73 22.44
C ILE A 13 13.68 -5.86 23.95
N ALA A 14 13.18 -4.91 24.74
CA ALA A 14 13.25 -5.01 26.19
C ALA A 14 12.53 -6.25 26.75
N ASP A 15 11.51 -6.73 26.04
CA ASP A 15 10.68 -7.90 26.40
C ASP A 15 11.11 -9.18 25.65
N GLY A 16 12.18 -9.11 24.85
CA GLY A 16 12.64 -10.20 23.97
C GLY A 16 13.65 -11.16 24.64
N PRO A 17 14.17 -12.14 23.88
CA PRO A 17 15.06 -13.18 24.39
C PRO A 17 16.50 -12.71 24.67
N ILE A 18 16.79 -11.42 24.56
CA ILE A 18 18.10 -10.83 24.87
C ILE A 18 18.29 -10.64 26.36
N SER A 19 19.57 -10.62 26.82
CA SER A 19 19.86 -10.38 28.23
C SER A 19 19.30 -9.03 28.70
N LYS A 20 18.79 -8.99 29.93
CA LYS A 20 18.23 -7.74 30.54
C LYS A 20 19.26 -6.59 30.50
N VAL A 21 20.54 -6.90 30.57
CA VAL A 21 21.63 -5.90 30.51
C VAL A 21 21.71 -5.31 29.09
N THR A 22 21.72 -6.15 28.07
CA THR A 22 21.75 -5.74 26.66
C THR A 22 20.51 -4.94 26.30
N GLY A 23 19.32 -5.38 26.68
CA GLY A 23 18.06 -4.64 26.47
C GLY A 23 18.09 -3.24 27.08
N ARG A 24 18.56 -3.10 28.33
CA ARG A 24 18.70 -1.80 29.00
C ARG A 24 19.69 -0.88 28.29
N ARG A 25 20.79 -1.39 27.81
CA ARG A 25 21.79 -0.61 27.05
C ARG A 25 21.22 -0.12 25.71
N ILE A 26 20.49 -0.97 24.99
CA ILE A 26 19.82 -0.60 23.75
C ILE A 26 18.82 0.54 23.98
N LEU A 27 18.02 0.47 25.05
CA LEU A 27 17.10 1.56 25.43
C LEU A 27 17.84 2.85 25.76
N GLN A 28 18.99 2.78 26.46
CA GLN A 28 19.82 3.96 26.74
C GLN A 28 20.38 4.59 25.46
N ALA A 29 20.89 3.78 24.53
CA ALA A 29 21.36 4.29 23.24
C ALA A 29 20.25 4.93 22.42
N TRP A 30 19.07 4.33 22.44
CA TRP A 30 17.88 4.89 21.80
C TRP A 30 17.46 6.25 22.37
N GLN A 31 17.67 6.45 23.68
CA GLN A 31 17.47 7.71 24.35
C GLN A 31 18.57 8.76 24.10
N GLY A 32 19.53 8.45 23.20
CA GLY A 32 20.65 9.32 22.88
C GLY A 32 21.81 9.29 23.89
N LYS A 33 21.78 8.36 24.87
CA LYS A 33 22.88 8.22 25.84
C LYS A 33 24.09 7.54 25.21
N ARG A 34 25.28 8.12 25.41
CA ARG A 34 26.53 7.51 24.96
C ARG A 34 26.81 6.25 25.77
N LEU A 35 26.91 5.10 25.06
CA LEU A 35 27.25 3.83 25.70
C LEU A 35 28.76 3.69 25.90
N LYS A 36 29.15 3.18 27.05
CA LYS A 36 30.56 2.74 27.27
C LYS A 36 30.83 1.51 26.39
N SER A 37 32.04 1.45 25.84
CA SER A 37 32.51 0.28 25.09
C SER A 37 32.38 -1.00 25.91
N ARG A 38 32.03 -2.10 25.26
CA ARG A 38 31.87 -3.42 25.86
C ARG A 38 32.92 -4.37 25.24
N LYS A 39 33.51 -5.28 26.04
CA LYS A 39 34.36 -6.33 25.51
C LYS A 39 33.54 -7.19 24.51
N SER A 40 34.25 -7.68 23.48
CA SER A 40 33.62 -8.54 22.47
C SER A 40 33.02 -9.78 23.14
N SER A 41 31.76 -10.01 22.87
CA SER A 41 30.96 -11.15 23.34
C SER A 41 29.76 -11.32 22.42
N ALA A 42 29.06 -12.45 22.50
CA ALA A 42 27.82 -12.67 21.76
C ALA A 42 26.82 -11.51 22.02
N ASP A 43 26.62 -11.17 23.29
CA ASP A 43 25.78 -10.04 23.71
C ASP A 43 26.19 -8.69 23.09
N ALA A 44 27.51 -8.44 22.91
CA ALA A 44 28.00 -7.19 22.32
C ALA A 44 27.73 -7.16 20.80
N ASN A 45 27.80 -8.30 20.13
CA ASN A 45 27.47 -8.43 18.72
C ASN A 45 25.97 -8.27 18.49
N ASP A 46 25.14 -8.87 19.33
CA ASP A 46 23.68 -8.69 19.29
C ASP A 46 23.30 -7.24 19.52
N GLU A 47 23.92 -6.57 20.52
CA GLU A 47 23.71 -5.14 20.77
C GLU A 47 24.04 -4.30 19.54
N LYS A 48 25.20 -4.52 18.91
CA LYS A 48 25.64 -3.81 17.71
C LYS A 48 24.67 -4.02 16.55
N PHE A 49 24.29 -5.28 16.29
CA PHE A 49 23.36 -5.65 15.22
C PHE A 49 21.99 -5.00 15.42
N ILE A 50 21.44 -5.08 16.63
CA ILE A 50 20.14 -4.51 16.96
C ILE A 50 20.17 -2.98 16.86
N LEU A 51 21.22 -2.31 17.34
CA LEU A 51 21.35 -0.86 17.21
C LEU A 51 21.44 -0.40 15.75
N GLN A 52 22.11 -1.18 14.89
CA GLN A 52 22.12 -0.93 13.45
C GLN A 52 20.72 -1.09 12.83
N ALA A 53 20.00 -2.14 13.23
CA ALA A 53 18.63 -2.39 12.74
C ALA A 53 17.67 -1.26 13.19
N ILE A 54 17.71 -0.86 14.47
CA ILE A 54 16.88 0.24 15.01
C ILE A 54 17.19 1.56 14.31
N GLY A 55 18.46 1.85 14.00
CA GLY A 55 18.85 3.04 13.28
C GLY A 55 18.23 3.14 11.88
N LYS A 56 17.92 1.99 11.28
CA LYS A 56 17.29 1.89 9.96
C LYS A 56 15.75 1.75 10.03
N CYS A 57 15.27 0.95 10.99
CA CYS A 57 13.84 0.60 11.14
C CYS A 57 13.39 0.82 12.59
N PRO A 58 13.01 2.05 12.99
CA PRO A 58 12.69 2.37 14.38
C PRO A 58 11.39 1.76 14.90
N TYR A 59 10.55 1.23 14.02
CA TYR A 59 9.27 0.63 14.35
C TYR A 59 9.21 -0.84 13.94
N VAL A 60 8.50 -1.64 14.72
CA VAL A 60 8.18 -3.05 14.43
C VAL A 60 6.69 -3.19 14.22
N CYS A 61 6.30 -3.80 13.10
CA CYS A 61 4.93 -4.24 12.87
C CYS A 61 4.82 -5.71 13.30
N SER A 62 4.00 -5.98 14.30
CA SER A 62 3.72 -7.33 14.77
C SER A 62 2.35 -7.77 14.25
N VAL A 63 2.30 -8.89 13.55
CA VAL A 63 1.06 -9.50 13.03
C VAL A 63 0.92 -10.89 13.60
N ARG A 64 -0.20 -11.19 14.25
CA ARG A 64 -0.54 -12.54 14.69
C ARG A 64 -1.25 -13.25 13.54
N VAL A 65 -0.65 -14.33 13.05
CA VAL A 65 -1.18 -15.13 11.95
C VAL A 65 -1.59 -16.51 12.49
N PRO A 66 -2.87 -16.76 12.76
CA PRO A 66 -3.33 -18.03 13.28
C PRO A 66 -3.26 -19.12 12.20
N GLY A 67 -2.88 -20.35 12.59
CA GLY A 67 -2.91 -21.52 11.72
C GLY A 67 -1.83 -21.60 10.64
N PHE A 68 -0.89 -20.64 10.60
CA PHE A 68 0.22 -20.64 9.65
C PHE A 68 1.56 -20.54 10.37
N GLY A 69 2.56 -21.25 9.87
CA GLY A 69 3.93 -21.20 10.36
C GLY A 69 4.93 -21.00 9.23
N GLY A 70 6.20 -20.78 9.57
CA GLY A 70 7.28 -20.64 8.60
C GLY A 70 7.06 -19.54 7.57
N GLU A 71 7.46 -19.81 6.35
CA GLU A 71 7.42 -18.84 5.23
C GLU A 71 5.99 -18.37 4.90
N ALA A 72 5.02 -19.27 4.92
CA ALA A 72 3.62 -18.91 4.64
C ALA A 72 3.06 -17.93 5.68
N GLY A 73 3.41 -18.10 6.95
CA GLY A 73 3.05 -17.16 8.01
C GLY A 73 3.72 -15.80 7.82
N LEU A 74 4.99 -15.79 7.43
CA LEU A 74 5.72 -14.55 7.13
C LEU A 74 5.12 -13.80 5.96
N GLN A 75 4.85 -14.47 4.84
CA GLN A 75 4.21 -13.86 3.66
C GLN A 75 2.85 -13.27 4.02
N LYS A 76 2.03 -14.00 4.77
CA LYS A 76 0.72 -13.52 5.21
C LYS A 76 0.83 -12.30 6.11
N ALA A 77 1.82 -12.26 7.01
CA ALA A 77 2.08 -11.10 7.85
C ALA A 77 2.52 -9.86 7.05
N VAL A 78 3.40 -10.04 6.06
CA VAL A 78 3.85 -8.96 5.16
C VAL A 78 2.69 -8.39 4.36
N ILE A 79 1.86 -9.24 3.76
CA ILE A 79 0.68 -8.79 3.02
C ILE A 79 -0.28 -8.03 3.95
N THR A 80 -0.52 -8.53 5.16
CA THR A 80 -1.35 -7.83 6.15
C THR A 80 -0.82 -6.43 6.47
N ALA A 81 0.49 -6.29 6.65
CA ALA A 81 1.10 -4.98 6.87
C ALA A 81 0.94 -4.06 5.65
N ARG A 82 1.07 -4.58 4.43
CA ARG A 82 0.84 -3.83 3.19
C ARG A 82 -0.60 -3.34 3.06
N LEU A 83 -1.58 -4.19 3.41
CA LEU A 83 -3.00 -3.80 3.42
C LEU A 83 -3.26 -2.64 4.39
N ALA A 84 -2.70 -2.70 5.59
CA ALA A 84 -2.81 -1.63 6.57
C ALA A 84 -2.14 -0.33 6.08
N MET A 85 -0.98 -0.42 5.45
CA MET A 85 -0.29 0.75 4.87
C MET A 85 -1.06 1.33 3.69
N ALA A 86 -1.63 0.50 2.81
CA ALA A 86 -2.52 0.94 1.75
C ALA A 86 -3.71 1.72 2.32
N THR A 87 -4.38 1.15 3.32
CA THR A 87 -5.52 1.79 3.98
C THR A 87 -5.17 3.17 4.53
N VAL A 88 -4.06 3.27 5.25
CA VAL A 88 -3.59 4.56 5.79
C VAL A 88 -3.22 5.52 4.67
N SER A 89 -2.60 5.07 3.59
CA SER A 89 -2.18 5.94 2.48
C SER A 89 -3.36 6.59 1.73
N LEU A 90 -4.54 5.99 1.76
CA LEU A 90 -5.75 6.53 1.11
C LEU A 90 -6.23 7.87 1.71
N ILE A 91 -5.79 8.24 2.91
CA ILE A 91 -6.10 9.56 3.49
C ILE A 91 -5.32 10.71 2.83
N TRP A 92 -4.20 10.43 2.16
CA TRP A 92 -3.42 11.42 1.43
C TRP A 92 -3.94 11.59 0.01
N GLU A 93 -3.76 12.80 -0.52
CA GLU A 93 -4.14 13.12 -1.90
C GLU A 93 -3.30 12.34 -2.91
N THR A 94 -2.03 12.10 -2.59
CA THR A 94 -1.07 11.34 -3.37
C THR A 94 -0.56 10.14 -2.57
N PRO A 95 -1.28 9.00 -2.56
CA PRO A 95 -0.91 7.80 -1.80
C PRO A 95 0.48 7.25 -2.14
N SER A 96 0.88 7.33 -3.41
CA SER A 96 2.22 6.89 -3.84
C SER A 96 3.33 7.66 -3.15
N GLU A 97 3.18 8.99 -2.97
CA GLU A 97 4.15 9.80 -2.23
C GLU A 97 4.17 9.45 -0.73
N ALA A 98 2.99 9.23 -0.12
CA ALA A 98 2.90 8.79 1.26
C ALA A 98 3.62 7.45 1.47
N LEU A 99 3.41 6.49 0.57
CA LEU A 99 4.03 5.17 0.62
C LEU A 99 5.54 5.17 0.31
N LYS A 100 6.07 6.22 -0.33
CA LYS A 100 7.53 6.41 -0.42
C LYS A 100 8.17 6.71 0.93
N GLY A 101 7.44 7.39 1.82
CA GLY A 101 7.89 7.72 3.17
C GLY A 101 7.61 6.63 4.20
N ILE A 102 6.55 5.84 4.02
CA ILE A 102 6.15 4.74 4.91
C ILE A 102 6.56 3.43 4.23
N ARG A 103 7.59 2.74 4.78
CA ARG A 103 8.16 1.56 4.13
C ARG A 103 8.23 0.37 5.08
N LEU A 104 7.97 -0.82 4.55
CA LEU A 104 8.34 -2.07 5.20
C LEU A 104 9.77 -2.46 4.81
N CYS A 105 10.53 -2.97 5.77
CA CYS A 105 11.87 -3.49 5.50
C CYS A 105 11.83 -4.63 4.46
N ALA A 106 10.76 -5.43 4.47
CA ALA A 106 10.53 -6.50 3.50
C ALA A 106 10.37 -6.02 2.04
N ASP A 107 10.00 -4.76 1.85
CA ASP A 107 9.80 -4.16 0.52
C ASP A 107 11.03 -3.40 0.02
N GLU A 108 12.02 -3.17 0.89
CA GLU A 108 13.26 -2.51 0.52
C GLU A 108 14.15 -3.50 -0.22
N LYS A 109 14.22 -3.39 -1.54
CA LYS A 109 15.34 -3.98 -2.27
C LYS A 109 16.58 -3.18 -1.89
N TYR A 110 17.52 -3.81 -1.16
CA TYR A 110 18.82 -3.22 -0.88
C TYR A 110 19.55 -3.00 -2.21
N GLN A 111 19.47 -1.81 -2.74
CA GLN A 111 20.29 -1.39 -3.86
C GLN A 111 21.56 -0.75 -3.30
N TYR A 112 22.56 -1.56 -3.04
CA TYR A 112 23.95 -1.09 -3.03
C TYR A 112 24.45 -1.16 -4.46
N GLY A 113 24.39 -0.06 -5.17
CA GLY A 113 24.91 0.05 -6.52
C GLY A 113 25.95 1.16 -6.56
N THR A 114 27.19 0.84 -6.91
CA THR A 114 28.11 1.82 -7.43
C THR A 114 27.76 2.00 -8.89
N MET A 115 27.33 3.19 -9.28
CA MET A 115 26.99 3.49 -10.68
C MET A 115 28.17 4.26 -11.28
N LEU A 116 28.67 3.77 -12.40
CA LEU A 116 29.60 4.50 -13.25
C LEU A 116 28.81 5.01 -14.47
N SER A 117 28.70 6.33 -14.58
CA SER A 117 28.13 6.97 -15.76
C SER A 117 29.24 7.55 -16.60
N PHE A 118 29.10 7.46 -17.92
CA PHE A 118 29.99 8.13 -18.86
C PHE A 118 29.23 9.22 -19.57
N THR A 119 29.83 10.40 -19.62
CA THR A 119 29.30 11.51 -20.45
C THR A 119 29.61 11.22 -21.94
N HIS A 120 28.95 11.93 -22.85
CA HIS A 120 29.15 11.77 -24.29
C HIS A 120 30.63 11.98 -24.71
N ASP A 121 31.38 12.80 -24.01
CA ASP A 121 32.80 13.08 -24.19
C ASP A 121 33.73 12.09 -23.46
N GLY A 122 33.17 11.02 -22.88
CA GLY A 122 33.91 9.93 -22.25
C GLY A 122 34.36 10.21 -20.83
N LEU A 123 33.92 11.31 -20.21
CA LEU A 123 34.22 11.57 -18.80
C LEU A 123 33.49 10.57 -17.91
N MET A 124 34.22 9.92 -17.02
CA MET A 124 33.68 9.00 -16.04
C MET A 124 33.14 9.76 -14.83
N LEU A 125 31.84 9.60 -14.56
CA LEU A 125 31.18 10.17 -13.37
C LEU A 125 30.91 9.04 -12.38
N PRO A 126 31.69 8.94 -11.28
CA PRO A 126 31.36 8.00 -10.21
C PRO A 126 30.14 8.49 -9.46
N GLY A 127 29.12 7.66 -9.38
CA GLY A 127 27.90 7.91 -8.63
C GLY A 127 27.64 6.81 -7.61
N SER A 128 27.18 7.17 -6.42
CA SER A 128 26.57 6.21 -5.50
C SER A 128 25.08 6.39 -5.50
N ILE A 129 24.32 5.33 -5.82
CA ILE A 129 22.89 5.31 -5.60
C ILE A 129 22.65 4.94 -4.14
N GLY A 130 22.50 5.94 -3.29
CA GLY A 130 21.90 5.76 -2.00
C GLY A 130 20.39 5.92 -2.13
N SER A 131 19.59 4.98 -1.61
CA SER A 131 18.17 5.23 -1.49
C SER A 131 17.98 6.43 -0.57
N LYS A 132 17.62 7.60 -1.13
CA LYS A 132 17.18 8.74 -0.32
C LYS A 132 15.95 8.27 0.46
N ARG A 133 16.09 8.14 1.78
CA ARG A 133 14.92 7.94 2.64
C ARG A 133 14.08 9.19 2.53
N LEU A 134 12.99 9.10 1.81
CA LEU A 134 11.97 10.15 1.83
C LEU A 134 11.31 10.10 3.20
N HIS A 135 11.14 11.26 3.80
CA HIS A 135 10.40 11.36 5.04
C HIS A 135 8.92 11.08 4.76
N ALA A 136 8.27 10.35 5.65
CA ALA A 136 6.81 10.24 5.62
C ALA A 136 6.21 11.65 5.66
N PRO A 137 5.07 11.89 5.00
CA PRO A 137 4.37 13.16 5.10
C PRO A 137 4.15 13.50 6.57
N TRP A 138 4.55 14.71 6.95
CA TRP A 138 4.37 15.14 8.32
C TRP A 138 2.90 15.48 8.57
N VAL A 139 2.35 14.92 9.64
CA VAL A 139 0.99 15.20 10.11
C VAL A 139 1.08 15.52 11.58
N SER A 140 0.48 16.61 12.03
CA SER A 140 0.41 16.95 13.45
C SER A 140 -0.43 15.89 14.20
N ARG A 141 -0.23 15.78 15.51
CA ARG A 141 -0.99 14.83 16.32
C ARG A 141 -2.49 15.16 16.33
N GLU A 142 -2.82 16.43 16.30
CA GLU A 142 -4.19 16.95 16.26
C GLU A 142 -4.85 16.61 14.92
N ALA A 143 -4.18 16.92 13.80
CA ALA A 143 -4.68 16.59 12.47
C ALA A 143 -4.83 15.07 12.28
N LEU A 144 -3.89 14.26 12.81
CA LEU A 144 -4.02 12.81 12.80
C LEU A 144 -5.26 12.33 13.57
N ARG A 145 -5.55 12.93 14.73
CA ARG A 145 -6.75 12.60 15.51
C ARG A 145 -8.03 12.91 14.74
N GLU A 146 -8.13 14.12 14.19
CA GLU A 146 -9.28 14.53 13.35
C GLU A 146 -9.47 13.59 12.14
N ILE A 147 -8.39 13.21 11.47
CA ILE A 147 -8.44 12.24 10.38
C ILE A 147 -8.96 10.89 10.87
N MET A 148 -8.43 10.38 11.99
CA MET A 148 -8.85 9.08 12.55
C MET A 148 -10.32 9.09 12.97
N GLU A 149 -10.82 10.19 13.53
CA GLU A 149 -12.22 10.37 13.90
C GLU A 149 -13.11 10.47 12.64
N ARG A 150 -12.73 11.30 11.68
CA ARG A 150 -13.46 11.49 10.42
C ARG A 150 -13.58 10.21 9.58
N PHE A 151 -12.53 9.40 9.55
CA PHE A 151 -12.47 8.15 8.78
C PHE A 151 -12.66 6.89 9.64
N ALA A 152 -13.23 7.01 10.84
CA ALA A 152 -13.36 5.89 11.78
C ALA A 152 -14.12 4.70 11.16
N GLY A 153 -15.24 4.93 10.47
CA GLY A 153 -16.01 3.90 9.78
C GLY A 153 -15.21 3.21 8.67
N PHE A 154 -14.50 4.00 7.86
CA PHE A 154 -13.61 3.50 6.82
C PHE A 154 -12.52 2.60 7.39
N PHE A 155 -11.82 3.03 8.45
CA PHE A 155 -10.78 2.22 9.09
C PHE A 155 -11.34 0.96 9.74
N ALA A 156 -12.53 1.03 10.33
CA ALA A 156 -13.20 -0.13 10.91
C ALA A 156 -13.48 -1.20 9.84
N LEU A 157 -14.04 -0.81 8.70
CA LEU A 157 -14.36 -1.73 7.61
C LEU A 157 -13.12 -2.28 6.91
N ALA A 158 -12.11 -1.44 6.66
CA ALA A 158 -10.82 -1.90 6.14
C ALA A 158 -10.15 -2.87 7.12
N GLY A 159 -10.27 -2.61 8.43
CA GLY A 159 -9.84 -3.54 9.48
C GLY A 159 -10.57 -4.88 9.43
N GLU A 160 -11.89 -4.90 9.17
CA GLU A 160 -12.67 -6.12 8.94
C GLU A 160 -12.16 -6.90 7.73
N ALA A 161 -11.86 -6.21 6.62
CA ALA A 161 -11.29 -6.84 5.43
C ALA A 161 -9.91 -7.46 5.71
N ILE A 162 -9.04 -6.76 6.44
CA ILE A 162 -7.72 -7.27 6.85
C ILE A 162 -7.88 -8.49 7.77
N MET A 163 -8.81 -8.44 8.72
CA MET A 163 -9.09 -9.58 9.61
C MET A 163 -9.65 -10.77 8.86
N THR A 164 -10.53 -10.56 7.88
CA THR A 164 -11.05 -11.64 7.01
C THR A 164 -9.93 -12.27 6.17
N TYR A 165 -8.98 -11.49 5.70
CA TYR A 165 -7.77 -12.01 5.03
C TYR A 165 -6.92 -12.85 5.99
N LEU A 166 -6.75 -12.43 7.23
CA LEU A 166 -5.99 -13.17 8.25
C LEU A 166 -6.66 -14.46 8.69
N ASP A 167 -7.96 -14.41 8.91
CA ASP A 167 -8.78 -15.52 9.38
C ASP A 167 -10.11 -15.57 8.59
N PRO A 168 -10.14 -16.27 7.45
CA PRO A 168 -11.33 -16.35 6.60
C PRO A 168 -12.55 -17.00 7.28
N VAL A 169 -12.33 -17.80 8.31
CA VAL A 169 -13.41 -18.54 8.99
C VAL A 169 -14.17 -17.67 9.98
N SER A 170 -13.44 -16.81 10.72
CA SER A 170 -14.03 -16.00 11.79
C SER A 170 -14.02 -14.49 11.48
N GLY A 171 -13.50 -14.11 10.32
CA GLY A 171 -13.18 -12.71 10.00
C GLY A 171 -14.37 -11.81 9.74
N SER A 172 -15.41 -12.27 9.05
CA SER A 172 -16.58 -11.44 8.68
C SER A 172 -17.81 -12.26 8.32
N LYS A 173 -18.98 -11.62 8.47
CA LYS A 173 -20.25 -12.13 7.91
C LYS A 173 -20.36 -11.89 6.40
N ARG A 174 -19.47 -11.08 5.81
CA ARG A 174 -19.45 -10.68 4.40
C ARG A 174 -18.10 -11.01 3.74
N PRO A 175 -17.70 -12.28 3.71
CA PRO A 175 -16.34 -12.68 3.30
C PRO A 175 -16.02 -12.31 1.86
N LYS A 176 -16.97 -12.33 0.92
CA LYS A 176 -16.72 -11.99 -0.48
C LYS A 176 -16.40 -10.51 -0.66
N LEU A 177 -17.18 -9.63 -0.04
CA LEU A 177 -16.93 -8.18 -0.06
C LEU A 177 -15.62 -7.83 0.64
N MET A 178 -15.35 -8.42 1.80
CA MET A 178 -14.13 -8.19 2.55
C MET A 178 -12.90 -8.66 1.78
N ASN A 179 -12.98 -9.81 1.12
CA ASN A 179 -11.91 -10.29 0.24
C ASN A 179 -11.70 -9.37 -0.97
N ALA A 180 -12.78 -8.86 -1.59
CA ALA A 180 -12.66 -7.90 -2.69
C ALA A 180 -11.95 -6.62 -2.23
N ILE A 181 -12.29 -6.07 -1.07
CA ILE A 181 -11.62 -4.89 -0.49
C ILE A 181 -10.15 -5.19 -0.20
N ALA A 182 -9.84 -6.33 0.44
CA ALA A 182 -8.46 -6.71 0.74
C ALA A 182 -7.62 -6.85 -0.52
N HIS A 183 -8.14 -7.52 -1.56
CA HIS A 183 -7.43 -7.65 -2.84
C HIS A 183 -7.27 -6.30 -3.54
N ALA A 184 -8.29 -5.44 -3.53
CA ALA A 184 -8.20 -4.12 -4.11
C ALA A 184 -7.15 -3.25 -3.40
N LEU A 185 -7.09 -3.29 -2.06
CA LEU A 185 -6.06 -2.63 -1.27
C LEU A 185 -4.65 -3.14 -1.61
N LEU A 186 -4.50 -4.47 -1.81
CA LEU A 186 -3.21 -5.05 -2.18
C LEU A 186 -2.76 -4.57 -3.57
N TRP A 187 -3.63 -4.64 -4.57
CA TRP A 187 -3.33 -4.13 -5.91
C TRP A 187 -3.04 -2.64 -5.92
N PHE A 188 -3.78 -1.88 -5.13
CA PHE A 188 -3.56 -0.45 -4.95
C PHE A 188 -2.17 -0.16 -4.35
N TYR A 189 -1.81 -0.88 -3.26
CA TYR A 189 -0.48 -0.78 -2.66
C TYR A 189 0.64 -1.04 -3.67
N GLU A 190 0.54 -2.15 -4.39
CA GLU A 190 1.52 -2.57 -5.38
C GLU A 190 1.58 -1.58 -6.56
N GLY A 191 0.45 -1.01 -6.98
CA GLY A 191 0.38 0.01 -8.02
C GLY A 191 1.03 1.32 -7.61
N CYS A 192 0.75 1.80 -6.41
CA CYS A 192 1.34 3.03 -5.88
C CYS A 192 2.87 2.92 -5.69
N ARG A 193 3.39 1.72 -5.43
CA ARG A 193 4.83 1.47 -5.22
C ARG A 193 5.58 1.05 -6.48
N GLU A 194 4.88 0.81 -7.56
CA GLU A 194 5.51 0.44 -8.81
C GLU A 194 6.33 1.60 -9.39
N THR A 195 7.49 1.28 -9.96
CA THR A 195 8.40 2.27 -10.55
C THR A 195 8.14 2.50 -12.03
N VAL A 196 7.57 1.53 -12.72
CA VAL A 196 7.22 1.60 -14.14
C VAL A 196 5.77 2.02 -14.27
N ASP A 197 5.52 3.20 -14.84
CA ASP A 197 4.19 3.81 -14.89
C ASP A 197 3.13 2.93 -15.53
N GLN A 198 3.44 2.25 -16.62
CA GLN A 198 2.51 1.35 -17.29
C GLN A 198 2.13 0.15 -16.40
N ILE A 199 3.10 -0.45 -15.68
CA ILE A 199 2.83 -1.54 -14.75
C ILE A 199 2.01 -1.04 -13.57
N ALA A 200 2.27 0.20 -13.10
CA ALA A 200 1.46 0.85 -12.09
C ALA A 200 0.00 0.99 -12.53
N ILE A 201 -0.25 1.44 -13.77
CA ILE A 201 -1.60 1.55 -14.34
C ILE A 201 -2.31 0.19 -14.38
N VAL A 202 -1.60 -0.88 -14.78
CA VAL A 202 -2.16 -2.25 -14.77
C VAL A 202 -2.63 -2.64 -13.37
N LYS A 203 -1.79 -2.43 -12.35
CA LYS A 203 -2.09 -2.77 -10.95
C LYS A 203 -3.23 -1.92 -10.38
N LEU A 204 -3.25 -0.61 -10.66
CA LEU A 204 -4.31 0.30 -10.22
C LEU A 204 -5.65 0.00 -10.90
N SER A 205 -5.62 -0.38 -12.18
CA SER A 205 -6.81 -0.86 -12.89
C SER A 205 -7.34 -2.16 -12.30
N ALA A 206 -6.44 -3.09 -11.93
CA ALA A 206 -6.82 -4.33 -11.26
C ALA A 206 -7.46 -4.07 -9.88
N ALA A 207 -6.99 -3.06 -9.13
CA ALA A 207 -7.62 -2.64 -7.88
C ALA A 207 -9.09 -2.23 -8.07
N MET A 208 -9.39 -1.45 -9.12
CA MET A 208 -10.77 -1.06 -9.45
C MET A 208 -11.60 -2.24 -9.96
N GLU A 209 -11.01 -3.10 -10.80
CA GLU A 209 -11.71 -4.26 -11.37
C GLU A 209 -12.18 -5.24 -10.29
N VAL A 210 -11.36 -5.50 -9.28
CA VAL A 210 -11.72 -6.39 -8.17
C VAL A 210 -12.94 -5.89 -7.40
N LEU A 211 -13.10 -4.58 -7.23
CA LEU A 211 -14.27 -3.99 -6.56
C LEU A 211 -15.56 -4.22 -7.34
N THR A 212 -15.48 -4.38 -8.66
CA THR A 212 -16.69 -4.60 -9.49
C THR A 212 -17.23 -6.03 -9.41
N GLY A 213 -16.39 -6.99 -9.01
CA GLY A 213 -16.70 -8.42 -9.06
C GLY A 213 -16.95 -8.96 -10.48
N ASP A 214 -16.68 -8.17 -11.51
CA ASP A 214 -16.84 -8.57 -12.91
C ASP A 214 -15.46 -8.76 -13.56
N PHE A 215 -15.07 -10.02 -13.73
CA PHE A 215 -13.77 -10.42 -14.29
C PHE A 215 -13.85 -10.81 -15.77
N SER A 216 -14.98 -10.59 -16.43
CA SER A 216 -15.11 -10.88 -17.85
C SER A 216 -14.43 -9.81 -18.70
N ARG A 217 -13.66 -10.21 -19.72
CA ARG A 217 -12.91 -9.27 -20.59
C ARG A 217 -13.78 -8.14 -21.17
N LYS A 218 -15.04 -8.43 -21.52
CA LYS A 218 -15.97 -7.45 -22.08
C LYS A 218 -16.75 -6.66 -21.00
N GLY A 219 -16.81 -7.19 -19.79
CA GLY A 219 -17.57 -6.60 -18.67
C GLY A 219 -16.77 -5.61 -17.83
N SER A 220 -15.46 -5.88 -17.65
CA SER A 220 -14.64 -5.13 -16.70
C SER A 220 -14.58 -3.62 -16.99
N GLN A 221 -14.36 -3.20 -18.23
CA GLN A 221 -14.33 -1.78 -18.60
C GLN A 221 -15.67 -1.10 -18.34
N LYS A 222 -16.77 -1.76 -18.72
CA LYS A 222 -18.12 -1.25 -18.45
C LYS A 222 -18.41 -1.20 -16.94
N ALA A 223 -17.97 -2.22 -16.20
CA ALA A 223 -18.14 -2.29 -14.76
C ALA A 223 -17.33 -1.18 -14.04
N ILE A 224 -16.10 -0.90 -14.49
CA ILE A 224 -15.31 0.23 -13.96
C ILE A 224 -15.99 1.57 -14.26
N ARG A 225 -16.52 1.78 -15.48
CA ARG A 225 -17.27 3.00 -15.79
C ARG A 225 -18.50 3.16 -14.89
N ARG A 226 -19.22 2.09 -14.62
CA ARG A 226 -20.33 2.09 -13.66
C ARG A 226 -19.86 2.44 -12.25
N LEU A 227 -18.79 1.84 -11.79
CA LEU A 227 -18.20 2.13 -10.48
C LEU A 227 -17.85 3.62 -10.36
N ILE A 228 -17.15 4.18 -11.35
CA ILE A 228 -16.79 5.60 -11.36
C ILE A 228 -18.05 6.48 -11.41
N LYS A 229 -19.00 6.16 -12.28
CA LYS A 229 -20.27 6.88 -12.36
C LYS A 229 -20.98 6.91 -11.01
N SER A 230 -21.06 5.79 -10.32
CA SER A 230 -21.70 5.72 -9.01
C SER A 230 -20.92 6.45 -7.92
N CYS A 231 -19.60 6.34 -7.93
CA CYS A 231 -18.75 7.00 -6.94
C CYS A 231 -18.79 8.53 -7.04
N PHE A 232 -18.82 9.06 -8.26
CA PHE A 232 -18.70 10.50 -8.50
C PHE A 232 -20.02 11.17 -8.91
N ALA A 233 -21.09 10.42 -9.06
CA ALA A 233 -22.38 10.89 -9.60
C ALA A 233 -22.21 11.64 -10.94
N ILE A 234 -21.35 11.12 -11.82
CA ILE A 234 -21.02 11.73 -13.12
C ILE A 234 -21.46 10.82 -14.28
N ASP A 235 -21.71 11.42 -15.45
CA ASP A 235 -22.04 10.67 -16.66
C ASP A 235 -20.78 10.31 -17.48
N GLU A 236 -20.90 9.34 -18.39
CA GLU A 236 -19.80 8.88 -19.26
C GLU A 236 -19.22 10.01 -20.12
N ASN A 237 -20.04 11.01 -20.48
CA ASN A 237 -19.65 12.16 -21.28
C ASN A 237 -19.16 13.35 -20.45
N THR A 238 -19.11 13.24 -19.12
CA THR A 238 -18.59 14.30 -18.26
C THR A 238 -17.09 14.49 -18.48
N VAL A 239 -16.68 15.71 -18.76
CA VAL A 239 -15.26 16.07 -18.92
C VAL A 239 -14.54 15.95 -17.57
N MET A 240 -13.49 15.14 -17.51
CA MET A 240 -12.74 14.85 -16.29
C MET A 240 -11.34 15.48 -16.26
N THR A 241 -10.80 15.83 -17.39
CA THR A 241 -9.42 16.33 -17.51
C THR A 241 -9.40 17.74 -18.10
N ARG A 242 -8.29 18.46 -17.86
CA ARG A 242 -8.10 19.82 -18.39
C ARG A 242 -7.98 19.88 -19.92
N ASP A 243 -7.52 18.78 -20.53
CA ASP A 243 -7.42 18.61 -21.99
C ASP A 243 -8.75 18.16 -22.63
N GLY A 244 -9.84 18.17 -21.86
CA GLY A 244 -11.19 17.93 -22.37
C GLY A 244 -11.62 16.48 -22.50
N LYS A 245 -10.84 15.51 -21.99
CA LYS A 245 -11.23 14.09 -22.05
C LYS A 245 -12.41 13.81 -21.14
N THR A 246 -13.37 13.07 -21.67
CA THR A 246 -14.53 12.57 -20.96
C THR A 246 -14.18 11.39 -20.06
N MET A 247 -15.05 11.05 -19.11
CA MET A 247 -14.88 9.87 -18.24
C MET A 247 -14.72 8.61 -19.06
N LYS A 248 -15.48 8.44 -20.14
CA LYS A 248 -15.36 7.30 -21.05
C LYS A 248 -13.96 7.21 -21.65
N GLU A 249 -13.43 8.31 -22.19
CA GLU A 249 -12.11 8.37 -22.81
C GLU A 249 -10.98 8.15 -21.79
N VAL A 250 -11.10 8.68 -20.56
CA VAL A 250 -10.15 8.45 -19.48
C VAL A 250 -10.10 6.97 -19.09
N VAL A 251 -11.26 6.32 -18.92
CA VAL A 251 -11.31 4.89 -18.59
C VAL A 251 -10.77 4.04 -19.74
N GLU A 252 -11.08 4.40 -20.99
CA GLU A 252 -10.57 3.74 -22.19
C GLU A 252 -9.04 3.87 -22.26
N GLN A 253 -8.50 5.05 -22.02
CA GLN A 253 -7.06 5.30 -21.97
C GLN A 253 -6.34 4.45 -20.92
N ILE A 254 -6.87 4.40 -19.71
CA ILE A 254 -6.27 3.67 -18.58
C ILE A 254 -6.44 2.17 -18.76
N TYR A 255 -7.63 1.72 -19.09
CA TYR A 255 -7.96 0.29 -19.09
C TYR A 255 -7.62 -0.40 -20.41
N GLU A 256 -8.04 0.14 -21.55
CA GLU A 256 -7.81 -0.49 -22.86
C GLU A 256 -6.37 -0.30 -23.31
N ILE A 257 -5.87 0.93 -23.29
CA ILE A 257 -4.54 1.24 -23.82
C ILE A 257 -3.48 0.93 -22.75
N GLY A 258 -3.66 1.41 -21.51
CA GLY A 258 -2.67 1.23 -20.46
C GLY A 258 -2.57 -0.20 -19.94
N ARG A 259 -3.72 -0.87 -19.70
CA ARG A 259 -3.75 -2.21 -19.11
C ARG A 259 -3.77 -3.33 -20.16
N ASN A 260 -4.77 -3.36 -21.03
CA ASN A 260 -4.99 -4.51 -21.91
C ASN A 260 -3.87 -4.69 -22.91
N ARG A 261 -3.47 -3.64 -23.61
CA ARG A 261 -2.36 -3.71 -24.57
C ARG A 261 -1.03 -4.07 -23.91
N MET A 262 -0.79 -3.55 -22.68
CA MET A 262 0.42 -3.89 -21.93
C MET A 262 0.48 -5.38 -21.58
N ILE A 263 -0.63 -5.96 -21.08
CA ILE A 263 -0.70 -7.37 -20.69
C ILE A 263 -0.57 -8.29 -21.92
N HIS A 264 -1.12 -7.88 -23.05
CA HIS A 264 -1.11 -8.69 -24.30
C HIS A 264 0.13 -8.47 -25.17
N GLY A 265 1.06 -7.61 -24.77
CA GLY A 265 2.29 -7.33 -25.52
C GLY A 265 2.07 -6.51 -26.79
N GLU A 266 0.89 -5.91 -26.98
CA GLU A 266 0.54 -5.08 -28.13
C GLU A 266 0.94 -3.61 -27.94
N ASN A 267 1.82 -3.32 -26.98
CA ASN A 267 2.14 -1.95 -26.64
C ASN A 267 3.33 -1.42 -27.42
N GLU A 268 3.07 -0.72 -28.50
CA GLU A 268 4.06 0.01 -29.29
C GLU A 268 4.64 1.24 -28.57
N SER A 269 4.15 1.55 -27.37
CA SER A 269 4.42 2.82 -26.66
C SER A 269 5.25 2.62 -25.38
N LEU A 270 6.10 1.60 -25.29
CA LEU A 270 6.93 1.33 -24.11
C LEU A 270 7.82 2.53 -23.71
N GLY A 271 8.21 3.37 -24.66
CA GLY A 271 9.03 4.57 -24.40
C GLY A 271 8.24 5.86 -24.17
N LYS A 272 6.90 5.82 -24.21
CA LYS A 272 6.06 6.99 -23.96
C LYS A 272 6.06 7.34 -22.47
N ASP A 273 5.96 8.64 -22.18
CA ASP A 273 5.66 9.13 -20.82
C ASP A 273 4.20 8.81 -20.45
N TRP A 274 4.01 8.03 -19.40
CA TRP A 274 2.72 7.59 -18.87
C TRP A 274 2.42 8.19 -17.50
N SER A 275 3.18 9.18 -17.07
CA SER A 275 3.07 9.77 -15.73
C SER A 275 1.69 10.39 -15.46
N VAL A 276 1.08 11.01 -16.46
CA VAL A 276 -0.27 11.63 -16.35
C VAL A 276 -1.35 10.57 -16.21
N GLU A 277 -1.31 9.54 -17.04
CA GLU A 277 -2.25 8.41 -16.98
C GLU A 277 -2.11 7.63 -15.67
N ARG A 278 -0.89 7.47 -15.18
CA ARG A 278 -0.62 6.88 -13.86
C ARG A 278 -1.24 7.71 -12.73
N ALA A 279 -0.98 9.01 -12.70
CA ALA A 279 -1.55 9.90 -11.69
C ALA A 279 -3.09 9.87 -11.72
N THR A 280 -3.68 9.83 -12.91
CA THR A 280 -5.13 9.71 -13.09
C THR A 280 -5.65 8.37 -12.59
N ALA A 281 -4.99 7.25 -12.92
CA ALA A 281 -5.36 5.92 -12.44
C ALA A 281 -5.26 5.82 -10.92
N GLU A 282 -4.21 6.37 -10.31
CA GLU A 282 -4.03 6.41 -8.86
C GLU A 282 -5.17 7.19 -8.17
N LYS A 283 -5.49 8.36 -8.69
CA LYS A 283 -6.58 9.21 -8.17
C LYS A 283 -7.92 8.50 -8.26
N LEU A 284 -8.25 7.90 -9.40
CA LEU A 284 -9.49 7.16 -9.59
C LEU A 284 -9.58 5.94 -8.67
N ALA A 285 -8.54 5.12 -8.61
CA ALA A 285 -8.50 3.94 -7.76
C ALA A 285 -8.63 4.31 -6.27
N ARG A 286 -7.96 5.37 -5.82
CA ARG A 286 -8.09 5.91 -4.47
C ARG A 286 -9.53 6.29 -4.14
N TYR A 287 -10.15 7.11 -4.96
CA TYR A 287 -11.53 7.57 -4.71
C TYR A 287 -12.52 6.41 -4.78
N CYS A 288 -12.41 5.54 -5.78
CA CYS A 288 -13.26 4.35 -5.89
C CYS A 288 -13.16 3.48 -4.64
N LEU A 289 -11.95 3.23 -4.12
CA LEU A 289 -11.74 2.47 -2.89
C LEU A 289 -12.41 3.13 -1.69
N VAL A 290 -12.19 4.43 -1.48
CA VAL A 290 -12.74 5.15 -0.32
C VAL A 290 -14.27 5.13 -0.36
N ILE A 291 -14.87 5.48 -1.51
CA ILE A 291 -16.33 5.56 -1.65
C ILE A 291 -16.97 4.16 -1.63
N TYR A 292 -16.32 3.16 -2.24
CA TYR A 292 -16.81 1.78 -2.19
C TYR A 292 -16.88 1.25 -0.76
N VAL A 293 -15.83 1.47 0.04
CA VAL A 293 -15.79 1.07 1.45
C VAL A 293 -16.89 1.78 2.26
N ASP A 294 -17.11 3.06 2.01
CA ASP A 294 -18.17 3.83 2.65
C ASP A 294 -19.55 3.24 2.32
N ARG A 295 -19.82 2.95 1.05
CA ARG A 295 -21.07 2.33 0.59
C ARG A 295 -21.30 0.92 1.16
N VAL A 296 -20.24 0.13 1.32
CA VAL A 296 -20.32 -1.18 1.99
C VAL A 296 -20.79 -1.04 3.44
N SER A 297 -20.45 0.06 4.11
CA SER A 297 -20.95 0.34 5.46
C SER A 297 -22.45 0.53 5.50
N ASP A 298 -23.02 1.16 4.48
CA ASP A 298 -24.46 1.45 4.38
C ASP A 298 -25.31 0.21 4.02
N THR A 299 -24.66 -0.86 3.54
CA THR A 299 -25.36 -2.08 3.04
C THR A 299 -24.92 -3.35 3.76
N PRO A 300 -25.17 -3.50 5.07
CA PRO A 300 -24.61 -4.57 5.88
C PRO A 300 -25.08 -5.99 5.52
N SER A 301 -26.18 -6.13 4.79
CA SER A 301 -26.77 -7.42 4.41
C SER A 301 -26.20 -8.03 3.11
N PHE A 302 -25.41 -7.29 2.35
CA PHE A 302 -24.86 -7.78 1.08
C PHE A 302 -23.47 -8.40 1.24
N ASP A 303 -23.23 -9.47 0.49
CA ASP A 303 -21.93 -10.14 0.37
C ASP A 303 -21.58 -10.48 -1.08
N ASP A 304 -21.93 -9.62 -2.03
CA ASP A 304 -21.58 -9.81 -3.44
C ASP A 304 -21.20 -8.47 -4.07
N PRO A 305 -19.94 -8.29 -4.52
CA PRO A 305 -19.50 -7.07 -5.20
C PRO A 305 -20.35 -6.67 -6.39
N LYS A 306 -20.84 -7.65 -7.20
CA LYS A 306 -21.71 -7.35 -8.36
C LYS A 306 -23.07 -6.80 -7.96
N GLN A 307 -23.66 -7.35 -6.90
CA GLN A 307 -24.95 -6.87 -6.39
C GLN A 307 -24.80 -5.47 -5.82
N LEU A 308 -23.74 -5.24 -5.03
CA LEU A 308 -23.46 -3.91 -4.49
C LEU A 308 -23.31 -2.89 -5.62
N LEU A 309 -22.55 -3.21 -6.66
CA LEU A 309 -22.38 -2.30 -7.80
C LEU A 309 -23.70 -1.97 -8.53
N ARG A 310 -24.61 -2.92 -8.63
CA ARG A 310 -25.95 -2.69 -9.22
C ARG A 310 -26.77 -1.71 -8.38
N LEU A 311 -26.81 -1.92 -7.07
CA LEU A 311 -27.55 -1.04 -6.14
C LEU A 311 -27.02 0.39 -6.12
N ILE A 312 -25.73 0.56 -6.30
CA ILE A 312 -25.12 1.90 -6.33
C ILE A 312 -25.45 2.61 -7.67
N THR A 313 -25.81 1.87 -8.72
CA THR A 313 -26.08 2.40 -10.08
C THR A 313 -27.55 2.56 -10.43
N GLU A 314 -28.46 2.01 -9.64
CA GLU A 314 -29.92 2.20 -9.68
C GLU A 314 -30.34 3.34 -8.75
#